data_736e9c5b77d7431dde72e6c7db406860
#
_entry.id   736e9c5b77d7431dde72e6c7db406860
#
_cell.length_a   1.000
_cell.length_b   1.000
_cell.length_c   1.000
_cell.angle_alpha   90.00
_cell.angle_beta   90.00
_cell.angle_gamma   90.00
#
_symmetry.space_group_name_H-M   'P 1'
#
loop_
_entity.id
_entity.type
_entity.pdbx_description
1 polymer ?
#
loop_
_entity_poly.entity_id
_entity_poly.type
_entity_poly.pdbx_seq_one_letter_code
_entity_poly.pdbx_strand_id
1 'polypeptide(L)'
;MRRNFCSEVLPTKNPTISSSAFVADNATVRGDVTLGERSSVFFGAVLRGDRAPITIGSGTNIQDNCVVHVDYDYPVVVGQNVTVGHGAILHGCTVGDNTLIGMGAIVLNGAQVGSNCLIGAGALVPQHAVIPDGSLAFGSPARVRSALDEAAIAELRQSALDYQQEAMECKAEQEK
;
A
#
# COMPACT_ATOMS: atom_id res chain seq x y z
N MET A 1 -9.76 0.38 -30.94
CA MET A 1 -8.35 0.48 -31.36
C MET A 1 -7.53 -0.48 -30.49
N ARG A 2 -6.99 -1.58 -31.04
CA ARG A 2 -6.14 -2.50 -30.27
C ARG A 2 -4.78 -1.82 -30.12
N ARG A 3 -4.40 -1.39 -28.92
CA ARG A 3 -3.02 -0.98 -28.64
C ARG A 3 -2.12 -2.21 -28.78
N ASN A 4 -1.09 -2.13 -29.60
CA ASN A 4 -0.08 -3.18 -29.73
C ASN A 4 0.65 -3.34 -28.39
N PHE A 5 0.42 -4.45 -27.71
CA PHE A 5 0.97 -4.78 -26.40
C PHE A 5 2.44 -5.21 -26.43
N CYS A 6 3.15 -4.94 -27.49
CA CYS A 6 4.55 -5.39 -27.61
C CYS A 6 5.36 -4.33 -28.35
N SER A 7 5.96 -3.41 -27.64
CA SER A 7 7.22 -2.78 -28.05
C SER A 7 7.55 -1.44 -27.38
N GLU A 8 7.64 -1.35 -26.10
CA GLU A 8 8.61 -0.45 -25.46
C GLU A 8 8.79 -0.94 -24.03
N VAL A 9 9.82 -1.74 -23.81
CA VAL A 9 10.35 -1.95 -22.48
C VAL A 9 10.86 -0.57 -22.04
N LEU A 10 10.05 0.19 -21.34
CA LEU A 10 10.50 1.42 -20.71
C LEU A 10 11.74 1.08 -19.88
N PRO A 11 12.81 1.90 -19.95
CA PRO A 11 13.98 1.67 -19.12
C PRO A 11 13.49 1.59 -17.68
N THR A 12 13.66 0.42 -17.07
CA THR A 12 13.23 0.20 -15.69
C THR A 12 14.07 1.11 -14.81
N LYS A 13 13.44 2.13 -14.22
CA LYS A 13 14.04 2.90 -13.14
C LYS A 13 14.38 1.94 -12.00
N ASN A 14 15.43 2.21 -11.27
CA ASN A 14 15.74 1.47 -10.04
C ASN A 14 14.93 2.06 -8.89
N PRO A 15 14.49 1.22 -7.95
CA PRO A 15 13.81 1.70 -6.75
C PRO A 15 14.68 2.67 -5.94
N THR A 16 14.04 3.70 -5.39
CA THR A 16 14.62 4.61 -4.41
C THR A 16 14.14 4.20 -3.03
N ILE A 17 15.03 3.63 -2.23
CA ILE A 17 14.69 3.06 -0.92
C ILE A 17 15.43 3.85 0.16
N SER A 18 14.69 4.38 1.14
CA SER A 18 15.31 5.02 2.31
C SER A 18 16.20 4.04 3.07
N SER A 19 17.35 4.49 3.56
CA SER A 19 18.25 3.65 4.38
C SER A 19 17.62 3.15 5.67
N SER A 20 16.58 3.82 6.15
CA SER A 20 15.81 3.40 7.33
C SER A 20 14.62 2.48 7.00
N ALA A 21 14.34 2.23 5.73
CA ALA A 21 13.30 1.28 5.34
C ALA A 21 13.75 -0.18 5.53
N PHE A 22 12.78 -1.06 5.73
CA PHE A 22 12.98 -2.51 5.75
C PHE A 22 12.40 -3.13 4.47
N VAL A 23 13.14 -4.00 3.84
CA VAL A 23 12.65 -4.83 2.72
C VAL A 23 13.10 -6.26 3.00
N ALA A 24 12.15 -7.17 3.16
CA ALA A 24 12.44 -8.57 3.41
C ALA A 24 13.19 -9.20 2.22
N ASP A 25 14.11 -10.13 2.47
CA ASP A 25 14.97 -10.76 1.45
C ASP A 25 14.21 -11.40 0.30
N ASN A 26 13.01 -11.92 0.58
CA ASN A 26 12.14 -12.54 -0.42
C ASN A 26 11.03 -11.63 -0.95
N ALA A 27 11.03 -10.34 -0.57
CA ALA A 27 10.16 -9.35 -1.19
C ALA A 27 10.72 -8.92 -2.55
N THR A 28 9.84 -8.54 -3.46
CA THR A 28 10.23 -8.03 -4.78
C THR A 28 9.86 -6.56 -4.91
N VAL A 29 10.85 -5.69 -5.01
CA VAL A 29 10.66 -4.26 -5.29
C VAL A 29 11.34 -3.93 -6.61
N ARG A 30 10.57 -3.55 -7.64
CA ARG A 30 11.08 -3.35 -9.00
C ARG A 30 10.45 -2.15 -9.70
N GLY A 31 11.26 -1.42 -10.47
CA GLY A 31 10.81 -0.31 -11.32
C GLY A 31 10.80 1.02 -10.58
N ASP A 32 9.93 1.93 -10.99
CA ASP A 32 9.80 3.27 -10.38
C ASP A 32 9.06 3.19 -9.05
N VAL A 33 9.78 2.77 -8.00
CA VAL A 33 9.26 2.61 -6.65
C VAL A 33 10.04 3.48 -5.68
N THR A 34 9.34 4.27 -4.89
CA THR A 34 9.93 5.06 -3.81
C THR A 34 9.41 4.57 -2.46
N LEU A 35 10.32 4.20 -1.57
CA LEU A 35 10.02 3.83 -0.19
C LEU A 35 10.52 4.91 0.78
N GLY A 36 9.62 5.49 1.56
CA GLY A 36 9.89 6.53 2.55
C GLY A 36 10.64 6.01 3.78
N GLU A 37 10.99 6.93 4.66
CA GLU A 37 11.69 6.60 5.91
C GLU A 37 10.86 5.65 6.79
N ARG A 38 11.51 4.66 7.39
CA ARG A 38 10.88 3.67 8.29
C ARG A 38 9.66 2.95 7.67
N SER A 39 9.52 2.99 6.34
CA SER A 39 8.56 2.13 5.66
C SER A 39 9.06 0.69 5.64
N SER A 40 8.15 -0.25 5.47
CA SER A 40 8.50 -1.68 5.45
C SER A 40 7.75 -2.45 4.37
N VAL A 41 8.45 -3.40 3.76
CA VAL A 41 7.92 -4.36 2.79
C VAL A 41 8.25 -5.75 3.29
N PHE A 42 7.24 -6.47 3.77
CA PHE A 42 7.39 -7.76 4.42
C PHE A 42 7.48 -8.93 3.42
N PHE A 43 7.48 -10.13 3.95
CA PHE A 43 7.84 -11.35 3.24
C PHE A 43 6.89 -11.69 2.09
N GLY A 44 7.46 -11.99 0.91
CA GLY A 44 6.70 -12.36 -0.27
C GLY A 44 5.89 -11.23 -0.92
N ALA A 45 5.96 -10.01 -0.40
CA ALA A 45 5.28 -8.87 -1.02
C ALA A 45 5.95 -8.48 -2.36
N VAL A 46 5.13 -8.01 -3.33
CA VAL A 46 5.57 -7.60 -4.65
C VAL A 46 5.12 -6.16 -4.95
N LEU A 47 6.08 -5.27 -5.14
CA LEU A 47 5.86 -3.89 -5.59
C LEU A 47 6.48 -3.73 -6.99
N ARG A 48 5.64 -3.53 -8.01
CA ARG A 48 6.12 -3.46 -9.39
C ARG A 48 5.65 -2.18 -10.09
N GLY A 49 6.54 -1.18 -10.13
CA GLY A 49 6.34 0.12 -10.78
C GLY A 49 6.89 0.15 -12.21
N ASP A 50 6.33 -0.63 -13.12
CA ASP A 50 6.82 -0.80 -14.49
C ASP A 50 6.05 0.04 -15.53
N ARG A 51 4.93 0.65 -15.18
CA ARG A 51 4.09 1.47 -16.08
C ARG A 51 3.84 2.87 -15.55
N ALA A 52 3.83 3.03 -14.24
CA ALA A 52 3.67 4.28 -13.52
C ALA A 52 4.42 4.19 -12.18
N PRO A 53 4.65 5.30 -11.47
CA PRO A 53 5.33 5.29 -10.17
C PRO A 53 4.50 4.61 -9.08
N ILE A 54 5.22 4.01 -8.12
CA ILE A 54 4.70 3.63 -6.81
C ILE A 54 5.41 4.48 -5.76
N THR A 55 4.65 5.14 -4.91
CA THR A 55 5.18 5.90 -3.78
C THR A 55 4.58 5.38 -2.48
N ILE A 56 5.44 4.94 -1.57
CA ILE A 56 5.07 4.49 -0.22
C ILE A 56 5.62 5.50 0.79
N GLY A 57 4.73 6.11 1.55
CA GLY A 57 5.04 7.12 2.55
C GLY A 57 5.79 6.58 3.75
N SER A 58 6.35 7.51 4.54
CA SER A 58 7.13 7.18 5.75
C SER A 58 6.30 6.43 6.78
N GLY A 59 6.89 5.45 7.45
CA GLY A 59 6.24 4.65 8.49
C GLY A 59 5.14 3.70 8.00
N THR A 60 4.92 3.60 6.70
CA THR A 60 3.92 2.72 6.09
C THR A 60 4.45 1.30 5.95
N ASN A 61 3.62 0.32 6.28
CA ASN A 61 3.96 -1.09 6.16
C ASN A 61 3.13 -1.79 5.06
N ILE A 62 3.82 -2.55 4.23
CA ILE A 62 3.23 -3.44 3.21
C ILE A 62 3.49 -4.86 3.70
N GLN A 63 2.46 -5.52 4.19
CA GLN A 63 2.59 -6.82 4.87
C GLN A 63 2.77 -7.99 3.88
N ASP A 64 2.90 -9.18 4.46
CA ASP A 64 3.23 -10.39 3.71
C ASP A 64 2.29 -10.66 2.55
N ASN A 65 2.87 -11.08 1.43
CA ASN A 65 2.17 -11.46 0.21
C ASN A 65 1.27 -10.36 -0.38
N CYS A 66 1.44 -9.09 0.00
CA CYS A 66 0.76 -7.99 -0.66
C CYS A 66 1.25 -7.82 -2.10
N VAL A 67 0.36 -7.36 -2.98
CA VAL A 67 0.69 -6.99 -4.36
C VAL A 67 0.37 -5.52 -4.59
N VAL A 68 1.38 -4.73 -4.96
CA VAL A 68 1.22 -3.34 -5.35
C VAL A 68 1.65 -3.19 -6.81
N HIS A 69 0.71 -2.81 -7.66
CA HIS A 69 0.97 -2.67 -9.08
C HIS A 69 0.26 -1.44 -9.66
N VAL A 70 0.68 -1.04 -10.81
CA VAL A 70 0.25 0.18 -11.50
C VAL A 70 -0.25 -0.12 -12.91
N ASP A 71 -1.02 0.78 -13.49
CA ASP A 71 -1.35 0.77 -14.91
C ASP A 71 -0.91 2.10 -15.54
N TYR A 72 -0.97 2.20 -16.87
CA TYR A 72 -0.75 3.46 -17.55
C TYR A 72 -1.72 4.51 -17.01
N ASP A 73 -1.21 5.69 -16.65
CA ASP A 73 -1.97 6.82 -16.08
C ASP A 73 -2.55 6.57 -14.67
N TYR A 74 -2.27 5.41 -14.05
CA TYR A 74 -2.71 5.05 -12.71
C TYR A 74 -1.52 4.69 -11.80
N PRO A 75 -0.81 5.69 -11.24
CA PRO A 75 0.20 5.46 -10.21
C PRO A 75 -0.44 4.91 -8.93
N VAL A 76 0.39 4.33 -8.06
CA VAL A 76 0.01 4.06 -6.68
C VAL A 76 0.68 5.08 -5.76
N VAL A 77 -0.13 5.73 -4.94
CA VAL A 77 0.34 6.64 -3.90
C VAL A 77 -0.24 6.19 -2.57
N VAL A 78 0.62 5.76 -1.66
CA VAL A 78 0.24 5.42 -0.29
C VAL A 78 0.87 6.43 0.64
N GLY A 79 0.06 7.04 1.50
CA GLY A 79 0.46 8.06 2.45
C GLY A 79 1.37 7.53 3.56
N GLN A 80 1.52 8.33 4.62
CA GLN A 80 2.34 8.00 5.79
C GLN A 80 1.56 7.20 6.83
N ASN A 81 2.28 6.33 7.57
CA ASN A 81 1.71 5.52 8.66
C ASN A 81 0.48 4.71 8.21
N VAL A 82 0.49 4.20 6.99
CA VAL A 82 -0.55 3.32 6.47
C VAL A 82 -0.20 1.88 6.77
N THR A 83 -1.18 1.11 7.19
CA THR A 83 -1.06 -0.35 7.34
C THR A 83 -1.75 -1.04 6.17
N VAL A 84 -0.99 -1.78 5.35
CA VAL A 84 -1.53 -2.61 4.27
C VAL A 84 -1.46 -4.07 4.69
N GLY A 85 -2.59 -4.63 5.08
CA GLY A 85 -2.71 -5.96 5.67
C GLY A 85 -2.38 -7.09 4.70
N HIS A 86 -1.96 -8.22 5.25
CA HIS A 86 -1.50 -9.41 4.53
C HIS A 86 -2.35 -9.77 3.31
N GLY A 87 -1.71 -10.02 2.19
CA GLY A 87 -2.37 -10.44 0.96
C GLY A 87 -3.25 -9.38 0.29
N ALA A 88 -3.24 -8.13 0.74
CA ALA A 88 -3.99 -7.06 0.08
C ALA A 88 -3.41 -6.73 -1.30
N ILE A 89 -4.27 -6.23 -2.20
CA ILE A 89 -3.90 -5.82 -3.55
C ILE A 89 -4.20 -4.33 -3.72
N LEU A 90 -3.17 -3.54 -3.99
CA LEU A 90 -3.29 -2.14 -4.39
C LEU A 90 -2.94 -2.00 -5.86
N HIS A 91 -3.86 -1.54 -6.67
CA HIS A 91 -3.66 -1.41 -8.10
C HIS A 91 -4.09 -0.03 -8.60
N GLY A 92 -3.11 0.83 -8.95
CA GLY A 92 -3.37 2.14 -9.53
C GLY A 92 -4.23 3.07 -8.68
N CYS A 93 -4.04 3.13 -7.37
CA CYS A 93 -4.92 3.82 -6.43
C CYS A 93 -4.16 4.78 -5.51
N THR A 94 -4.92 5.61 -4.80
CA THR A 94 -4.39 6.49 -3.75
C THR A 94 -4.96 6.10 -2.40
N VAL A 95 -4.11 6.04 -1.37
CA VAL A 95 -4.47 5.79 0.03
C VAL A 95 -3.89 6.91 0.89
N GLY A 96 -4.74 7.59 1.62
CA GLY A 96 -4.36 8.69 2.52
C GLY A 96 -3.67 8.18 3.80
N ASP A 97 -3.12 9.14 4.54
CA ASP A 97 -2.33 8.89 5.75
C ASP A 97 -3.13 8.16 6.84
N ASN A 98 -2.41 7.42 7.69
CA ASN A 98 -2.98 6.76 8.87
C ASN A 98 -4.21 5.90 8.56
N THR A 99 -4.23 5.25 7.40
CA THR A 99 -5.31 4.37 6.93
C THR A 99 -4.89 2.91 7.04
N LEU A 100 -5.83 2.05 7.40
CA LEU A 100 -5.63 0.60 7.41
C LEU A 100 -6.41 -0.04 6.26
N ILE A 101 -5.70 -0.73 5.39
CA ILE A 101 -6.26 -1.61 4.37
C ILE A 101 -6.24 -3.03 4.92
N GLY A 102 -7.41 -3.60 5.16
CA GLY A 102 -7.55 -4.92 5.79
C GLY A 102 -6.99 -6.07 4.94
N MET A 103 -6.67 -7.19 5.60
CA MET A 103 -6.12 -8.39 4.96
C MET A 103 -6.95 -8.84 3.77
N GLY A 104 -6.28 -9.13 2.64
CA GLY A 104 -6.93 -9.60 1.42
C GLY A 104 -7.86 -8.58 0.74
N ALA A 105 -7.89 -7.32 1.17
CA ALA A 105 -8.66 -6.29 0.49
C ALA A 105 -8.06 -5.95 -0.88
N ILE A 106 -8.91 -5.53 -1.82
CA ILE A 106 -8.51 -5.15 -3.18
C ILE A 106 -8.94 -3.72 -3.44
N VAL A 107 -7.99 -2.86 -3.82
CA VAL A 107 -8.24 -1.46 -4.19
C VAL A 107 -7.85 -1.25 -5.64
N LEU A 108 -8.79 -0.85 -6.49
CA LEU A 108 -8.63 -0.82 -7.95
C LEU A 108 -8.29 0.58 -8.51
N ASN A 109 -7.99 0.62 -9.83
CA ASN A 109 -7.52 1.81 -10.55
C ASN A 109 -8.37 3.07 -10.28
N GLY A 110 -7.70 4.16 -9.98
CA GLY A 110 -8.32 5.45 -9.76
C GLY A 110 -9.14 5.56 -8.46
N ALA A 111 -9.19 4.50 -7.65
CA ALA A 111 -9.82 4.59 -6.34
C ALA A 111 -9.02 5.53 -5.42
N GLN A 112 -9.74 6.30 -4.61
CA GLN A 112 -9.20 7.23 -3.65
C GLN A 112 -9.74 6.87 -2.27
N VAL A 113 -8.87 6.36 -1.41
CA VAL A 113 -9.18 6.12 0.00
C VAL A 113 -8.57 7.28 0.79
N GLY A 114 -9.39 7.96 1.55
CA GLY A 114 -8.98 9.09 2.38
C GLY A 114 -8.07 8.71 3.54
N SER A 115 -7.72 9.70 4.35
CA SER A 115 -6.93 9.52 5.57
C SER A 115 -7.77 9.02 6.74
N ASN A 116 -7.13 8.37 7.72
CA ASN A 116 -7.81 7.85 8.91
C ASN A 116 -8.96 6.89 8.58
N CYS A 117 -8.84 6.08 7.53
CA CYS A 117 -9.86 5.13 7.10
C CYS A 117 -9.53 3.71 7.56
N LEU A 118 -10.56 2.90 7.76
CA LEU A 118 -10.47 1.46 7.94
C LEU A 118 -11.21 0.76 6.80
N ILE A 119 -10.45 0.11 5.92
CA ILE A 119 -10.99 -0.76 4.88
C ILE A 119 -11.00 -2.18 5.43
N GLY A 120 -12.18 -2.79 5.55
CA GLY A 120 -12.33 -4.12 6.15
C GLY A 120 -11.63 -5.22 5.34
N ALA A 121 -11.26 -6.31 6.03
CA ALA A 121 -10.65 -7.47 5.39
C ALA A 121 -11.52 -8.04 4.25
N GLY A 122 -10.88 -8.43 3.14
CA GLY A 122 -11.57 -8.97 1.96
C GLY A 122 -12.45 -7.96 1.21
N ALA A 123 -12.41 -6.69 1.54
CA ALA A 123 -13.20 -5.67 0.85
C ALA A 123 -12.71 -5.45 -0.59
N LEU A 124 -13.64 -5.17 -1.50
CA LEU A 124 -13.34 -4.74 -2.87
C LEU A 124 -13.71 -3.26 -3.04
N VAL A 125 -12.72 -2.38 -3.11
CA VAL A 125 -12.90 -0.97 -3.47
C VAL A 125 -12.83 -0.84 -4.99
N PRO A 126 -13.97 -0.55 -5.67
CA PRO A 126 -14.03 -0.54 -7.12
C PRO A 126 -13.21 0.61 -7.74
N GLN A 127 -12.99 0.52 -9.06
CA GLN A 127 -12.35 1.59 -9.83
C GLN A 127 -13.08 2.94 -9.60
N HIS A 128 -12.28 4.00 -9.46
CA HIS A 128 -12.74 5.38 -9.27
C HIS A 128 -13.63 5.62 -8.05
N ALA A 129 -13.75 4.63 -7.15
CA ALA A 129 -14.48 4.84 -5.91
C ALA A 129 -13.74 5.84 -5.00
N VAL A 130 -14.51 6.64 -4.29
CA VAL A 130 -13.99 7.59 -3.30
C VAL A 130 -14.51 7.18 -1.92
N ILE A 131 -13.58 6.91 -1.00
CA ILE A 131 -13.85 6.68 0.41
C ILE A 131 -13.39 7.94 1.16
N PRO A 132 -14.30 8.71 1.77
CA PRO A 132 -13.95 9.93 2.49
C PRO A 132 -13.07 9.66 3.72
N ASP A 133 -12.36 10.69 4.18
CA ASP A 133 -11.56 10.63 5.40
C ASP A 133 -12.38 10.13 6.60
N GLY A 134 -11.73 9.42 7.52
CA GLY A 134 -12.32 8.94 8.76
C GLY A 134 -13.40 7.87 8.59
N SER A 135 -13.41 7.16 7.47
CA SER A 135 -14.49 6.20 7.15
C SER A 135 -14.13 4.76 7.51
N LEU A 136 -15.11 4.03 8.05
CA LEU A 136 -15.15 2.57 8.01
C LEU A 136 -15.86 2.13 6.72
N ALA A 137 -15.18 1.37 5.87
CA ALA A 137 -15.76 0.82 4.64
C ALA A 137 -15.44 -0.66 4.48
N PHE A 138 -16.41 -1.47 4.11
CA PHE A 138 -16.22 -2.91 3.86
C PHE A 138 -17.26 -3.49 2.91
N GLY A 139 -17.02 -4.73 2.47
CA GLY A 139 -17.88 -5.49 1.57
C GLY A 139 -17.33 -5.59 0.14
N SER A 140 -18.03 -6.33 -0.72
CA SER A 140 -17.67 -6.50 -2.14
C SER A 140 -18.94 -6.28 -2.98
N PRO A 141 -19.11 -5.08 -3.57
CA PRO A 141 -18.25 -3.89 -3.50
C PRO A 141 -18.28 -3.21 -2.12
N ALA A 142 -17.17 -2.60 -1.74
CA ALA A 142 -17.04 -1.86 -0.48
C ALA A 142 -18.00 -0.66 -0.45
N ARG A 143 -18.56 -0.41 0.73
CA ARG A 143 -19.43 0.76 1.02
C ARG A 143 -19.01 1.36 2.35
N VAL A 144 -19.05 2.66 2.43
CA VAL A 144 -18.91 3.37 3.72
C VAL A 144 -20.07 2.96 4.61
N ARG A 145 -19.77 2.58 5.84
CA ARG A 145 -20.73 2.11 6.84
C ARG A 145 -20.93 3.10 7.98
N SER A 146 -19.84 3.71 8.43
CA SER A 146 -19.86 4.71 9.49
C SER A 146 -18.61 5.58 9.40
N ALA A 147 -18.60 6.68 10.15
CA ALA A 147 -17.37 7.34 10.52
C ALA A 147 -16.64 6.55 11.62
N LEU A 148 -15.33 6.68 11.69
CA LEU A 148 -14.52 6.21 12.81
C LEU A 148 -14.50 7.28 13.90
N ASP A 149 -14.50 6.85 15.15
CA ASP A 149 -14.26 7.73 16.29
C ASP A 149 -12.74 7.94 16.54
N GLU A 150 -12.44 8.83 17.47
CA GLU A 150 -11.04 9.15 17.81
C GLU A 150 -10.25 7.95 18.35
N ALA A 151 -10.94 7.06 19.10
CA ALA A 151 -10.31 5.86 19.64
C ALA A 151 -9.91 4.90 18.52
N ALA A 152 -10.80 4.63 17.57
CA ALA A 152 -10.51 3.79 16.41
C ALA A 152 -9.39 4.40 15.54
N ILE A 153 -9.38 5.72 15.33
CA ILE A 153 -8.29 6.41 14.62
C ILE A 153 -6.95 6.27 15.36
N ALA A 154 -6.96 6.33 16.68
CA ALA A 154 -5.75 6.12 17.48
C ALA A 154 -5.21 4.69 17.35
N GLU A 155 -6.10 3.67 17.28
CA GLU A 155 -5.73 2.28 17.04
C GLU A 155 -5.07 2.08 15.67
N LEU A 156 -5.52 2.79 14.63
CA LEU A 156 -4.85 2.76 13.31
C LEU A 156 -3.40 3.25 13.41
N ARG A 157 -3.16 4.33 14.17
CA ARG A 157 -1.80 4.86 14.40
C ARG A 157 -0.94 3.87 15.17
N GLN A 158 -1.50 3.26 16.21
CA GLN A 158 -0.78 2.28 17.01
C GLN A 158 -0.37 1.08 16.15
N SER A 159 -1.28 0.56 15.32
CA SER A 159 -0.97 -0.51 14.37
C SER A 159 0.24 -0.17 13.48
N ALA A 160 0.30 1.03 12.92
CA ALA A 160 1.44 1.44 12.10
C ALA A 160 2.75 1.53 12.91
N LEU A 161 2.69 1.99 14.16
CA LEU A 161 3.87 2.06 15.05
C LEU A 161 4.37 0.67 15.43
N ASP A 162 3.47 -0.27 15.72
CA ASP A 162 3.81 -1.65 16.06
C ASP A 162 4.56 -2.31 14.90
N TYR A 163 4.09 -2.14 13.66
CA TYR A 163 4.77 -2.64 12.46
C TYR A 163 6.10 -1.94 12.15
N GLN A 164 6.27 -0.67 12.53
CA GLN A 164 7.58 -0.01 12.44
C GLN A 164 8.58 -0.66 13.41
N GLN A 165 8.14 -1.03 14.61
CA GLN A 165 8.99 -1.73 15.59
C GLN A 165 9.35 -3.14 15.08
N GLU A 166 8.36 -3.90 14.61
CA GLU A 166 8.58 -5.24 14.05
C GLU A 166 9.53 -5.20 12.85
N ALA A 167 9.39 -4.22 11.96
CA ALA A 167 10.29 -4.04 10.83
C ALA A 167 11.74 -3.77 11.24
N MET A 168 11.96 -3.02 12.33
CA MET A 168 13.32 -2.79 12.86
C MET A 168 13.93 -4.10 13.41
N GLU A 169 13.12 -4.92 14.07
CA GLU A 169 13.56 -6.22 14.58
C GLU A 169 13.94 -7.17 13.45
N CYS A 170 13.05 -7.31 12.43
CA CYS A 170 13.33 -8.10 11.24
C CYS A 170 14.58 -7.63 10.48
N LYS A 171 14.78 -6.30 10.36
CA LYS A 171 15.97 -5.74 9.72
C LYS A 171 17.24 -6.11 10.48
N ALA A 172 17.22 -6.00 11.81
CA ALA A 172 18.36 -6.37 12.63
C ALA A 172 18.68 -7.87 12.61
N GLU A 173 17.68 -8.72 12.36
CA GLU A 173 17.88 -10.16 12.16
C GLU A 173 18.47 -10.47 10.78
N GLN A 174 18.02 -9.78 9.74
CA GLN A 174 18.49 -9.97 8.36
C GLN A 174 19.94 -9.51 8.16
N GLU A 175 20.44 -8.59 8.98
CA GLU A 175 21.81 -8.06 8.91
C GLU A 175 22.84 -8.93 9.69
N LYS A 176 22.41 -10.02 10.33
CA LYS A 176 23.29 -10.97 11.07
C LYS A 176 23.82 -12.07 10.15
#